data_7bc8e46690458148cd2c2042fddc6daa
#
_entry.id   7bc8e46690458148cd2c2042fddc6daa
#
_cell.length_a   1.000
_cell.length_b   1.000
_cell.length_c   1.000
_cell.angle_alpha   90.00
_cell.angle_beta   90.00
_cell.angle_gamma   90.00
#
_symmetry.space_group_name_H-M   'P 1'
#
loop_
_entity.id
_entity.type
_entity.pdbx_description
1 polymer ?
#
loop_
_entity_poly.entity_id
_entity_poly.type
_entity_poly.pdbx_seq_one_letter_code
_entity_poly.pdbx_strand_id
1 'polypeptide(L)'
;LEMPLLFSQGRGEYKKVKLKIEENKINQSQKLQNIELKIQNYHNEFVILKNQVKLHSAMLSNFKTMLKAEESLFRNGESSLFLINSRENKVLEIERKLIELKTKYYKTIYALQWSTGLLK
;
A
#
# COMPACT_ATOMS: atom_id res chain seq x y z
N LEU A 1 45.01 -46.54 -13.07
CA LEU A 1 45.30 -45.59 -11.99
C LEU A 1 44.73 -44.22 -12.21
N GLU A 2 44.45 -43.80 -13.47
CA GLU A 2 43.80 -42.51 -13.78
C GLU A 2 42.28 -42.57 -13.69
N MET A 3 41.66 -43.73 -13.89
CA MET A 3 40.19 -43.90 -13.86
C MET A 3 39.53 -43.57 -12.54
N PRO A 4 40.06 -43.95 -11.34
CA PRO A 4 39.43 -43.58 -10.07
C PRO A 4 39.39 -42.07 -9.79
N LEU A 5 40.42 -41.35 -10.26
CA LEU A 5 40.49 -39.88 -10.12
C LEU A 5 39.49 -39.17 -11.02
N LEU A 6 39.28 -39.66 -12.26
CA LEU A 6 38.29 -39.17 -13.19
C LEU A 6 36.86 -39.41 -12.67
N PHE A 7 36.58 -40.56 -12.10
CA PHE A 7 35.32 -40.89 -11.46
C PHE A 7 35.03 -39.98 -10.26
N SER A 8 36.06 -39.71 -9.43
CA SER A 8 35.94 -38.82 -8.28
C SER A 8 35.66 -37.38 -8.70
N GLN A 9 36.31 -36.87 -9.75
CA GLN A 9 36.07 -35.55 -10.30
C GLN A 9 34.66 -35.44 -10.92
N GLY A 10 34.23 -36.44 -11.67
CA GLY A 10 32.87 -36.48 -12.25
C GLY A 10 31.78 -36.49 -11.21
N ARG A 11 31.97 -37.22 -10.13
CA ARG A 11 31.04 -37.21 -8.98
C ARG A 11 31.01 -35.87 -8.28
N GLY A 12 32.17 -35.23 -8.12
CA GLY A 12 32.30 -33.92 -7.50
C GLY A 12 31.57 -32.82 -8.33
N GLU A 13 31.74 -32.86 -9.64
CA GLU A 13 31.06 -31.95 -10.56
C GLU A 13 29.55 -32.18 -10.59
N TYR A 14 29.13 -33.44 -10.61
CA TYR A 14 27.72 -33.81 -10.57
C TYR A 14 27.05 -33.31 -9.27
N LYS A 15 27.70 -33.47 -8.13
CA LYS A 15 27.24 -32.96 -6.85
C LYS A 15 27.14 -31.42 -6.84
N LYS A 16 28.15 -30.75 -7.42
CA LYS A 16 28.13 -29.27 -7.54
C LYS A 16 26.95 -28.78 -8.38
N VAL A 17 26.72 -29.41 -9.53
CA VAL A 17 25.60 -29.05 -10.41
C VAL A 17 24.27 -29.32 -9.73
N LYS A 18 24.13 -30.45 -9.03
CA LYS A 18 22.93 -30.79 -8.28
C LYS A 18 22.65 -29.78 -7.16
N LEU A 19 23.70 -29.38 -6.42
CA LEU A 19 23.58 -28.36 -5.37
C LEU A 19 23.18 -27.00 -5.95
N LYS A 20 23.74 -26.62 -7.12
CA LYS A 20 23.36 -25.39 -7.80
C LYS A 20 21.89 -25.42 -8.25
N ILE A 21 21.40 -26.53 -8.75
CA ILE A 21 20.01 -26.70 -9.16
C ILE A 21 19.09 -26.56 -7.94
N GLU A 22 19.42 -27.19 -6.83
CA GLU A 22 18.68 -27.10 -5.58
C GLU A 22 18.67 -25.66 -5.03
N GLU A 23 19.83 -25.00 -5.05
CA GLU A 23 19.99 -23.60 -4.64
C GLU A 23 19.12 -22.68 -5.50
N ASN A 24 19.11 -22.87 -6.82
CA ASN A 24 18.27 -22.11 -7.75
C ASN A 24 16.78 -22.33 -7.49
N LYS A 25 16.37 -23.56 -7.18
CA LYS A 25 14.98 -23.89 -6.83
C LYS A 25 14.56 -23.20 -5.54
N ILE A 26 15.42 -23.21 -4.53
CA ILE A 26 15.17 -22.52 -3.25
C ILE A 26 15.05 -21.01 -3.49
N ASN A 27 15.94 -20.42 -4.28
CA ASN A 27 15.91 -19.00 -4.61
C ASN A 27 14.62 -18.60 -5.35
N GLN A 28 14.18 -19.43 -6.30
CA GLN A 28 12.91 -19.21 -7.01
C GLN A 28 11.71 -19.30 -6.07
N SER A 29 11.71 -20.30 -5.17
CA SER A 29 10.67 -20.46 -4.16
C SER A 29 10.60 -19.25 -3.24
N GLN A 30 11.74 -18.75 -2.77
CA GLN A 30 11.82 -17.54 -1.94
C GLN A 30 11.32 -16.31 -2.68
N LYS A 31 11.66 -16.14 -3.96
CA LYS A 31 11.17 -15.03 -4.78
C LYS A 31 9.65 -15.06 -4.90
N LEU A 32 9.06 -16.23 -5.15
CA LEU A 32 7.61 -16.42 -5.24
C LEU A 32 6.93 -16.07 -3.91
N GLN A 33 7.48 -16.56 -2.80
CA GLN A 33 6.97 -16.25 -1.47
C GLN A 33 7.02 -14.74 -1.18
N ASN A 34 8.12 -14.08 -1.54
CA ASN A 34 8.27 -12.64 -1.37
C ASN A 34 7.24 -11.85 -2.18
N ILE A 35 6.97 -12.29 -3.42
CA ILE A 35 5.95 -11.67 -4.27
C ILE A 35 4.56 -11.85 -3.66
N GLU A 36 4.24 -13.05 -3.19
CA GLU A 36 2.96 -13.33 -2.53
C GLU A 36 2.76 -12.48 -1.28
N LEU A 37 3.80 -12.33 -0.45
CA LEU A 37 3.75 -11.49 0.74
C LEU A 37 3.54 -10.02 0.37
N LYS A 38 4.20 -9.53 -0.67
CA LYS A 38 4.00 -8.17 -1.16
C LYS A 38 2.57 -7.94 -1.64
N ILE A 39 2.00 -8.89 -2.37
CA ILE A 39 0.61 -8.83 -2.84
C ILE A 39 -0.34 -8.78 -1.65
N GLN A 40 -0.13 -9.62 -0.64
CA GLN A 40 -0.94 -9.61 0.57
C GLN A 40 -0.85 -8.27 1.30
N ASN A 41 0.35 -7.73 1.44
CA ASN A 41 0.59 -6.45 2.10
C ASN A 41 -0.11 -5.31 1.35
N TYR A 42 0.01 -5.26 0.03
CA TYR A 42 -0.66 -4.25 -0.79
C TYR A 42 -2.19 -4.41 -0.74
N HIS A 43 -2.67 -5.66 -0.71
CA HIS A 43 -4.11 -5.90 -0.59
C HIS A 43 -4.65 -5.40 0.76
N ASN A 44 -3.95 -5.69 1.85
CA ASN A 44 -4.33 -5.22 3.18
C ASN A 44 -4.29 -3.69 3.24
N GLU A 45 -3.25 -3.08 2.71
CA GLU A 45 -3.11 -1.63 2.63
C GLU A 45 -4.25 -1.01 1.80
N PHE A 46 -4.58 -1.63 0.68
CA PHE A 46 -5.71 -1.21 -0.18
C PHE A 46 -7.02 -1.18 0.60
N VAL A 47 -7.34 -2.22 1.36
CA VAL A 47 -8.57 -2.32 2.15
C VAL A 47 -8.59 -1.23 3.23
N ILE A 48 -7.47 -1.03 3.94
CA ILE A 48 -7.34 0.00 4.98
C ILE A 48 -7.54 1.39 4.37
N LEU A 49 -6.85 1.69 3.27
CA LEU A 49 -6.94 3.00 2.60
C LEU A 49 -8.34 3.26 2.05
N LYS A 50 -8.98 2.23 1.48
CA LYS A 50 -10.35 2.33 1.00
C LYS A 50 -11.31 2.75 2.13
N ASN A 51 -11.17 2.13 3.29
CA ASN A 51 -11.99 2.44 4.46
C ASN A 51 -11.67 3.83 5.01
N GLN A 52 -10.40 4.23 5.05
CA GLN A 52 -9.99 5.57 5.47
C GLN A 52 -10.53 6.66 4.52
N VAL A 53 -10.49 6.43 3.21
CA VAL A 53 -11.06 7.36 2.22
C VAL A 53 -12.57 7.53 2.45
N LYS A 54 -13.29 6.44 2.66
CA LYS A 54 -14.74 6.49 2.96
C LYS A 54 -15.01 7.30 4.24
N LEU A 55 -14.27 7.02 5.31
CA LEU A 55 -14.43 7.69 6.59
C LEU A 55 -14.14 9.19 6.46
N HIS A 56 -13.03 9.57 5.85
CA HIS A 56 -12.66 10.97 5.69
C HIS A 56 -13.61 11.72 4.73
N SER A 57 -14.14 11.03 3.71
CA SER A 57 -15.17 11.62 2.85
C SER A 57 -16.45 11.95 3.63
N ALA A 58 -16.89 11.06 4.51
CA ALA A 58 -18.03 11.28 5.38
C ALA A 58 -17.75 12.41 6.38
N MET A 59 -16.56 12.43 6.97
CA MET A 59 -16.12 13.51 7.87
C MET A 59 -16.14 14.86 7.15
N LEU A 60 -15.62 14.92 5.94
CA LEU A 60 -15.61 16.15 5.14
C LEU A 60 -17.03 16.68 4.91
N SER A 61 -17.93 15.80 4.52
CA SER A 61 -19.35 16.16 4.34
C SER A 61 -19.96 16.73 5.62
N ASN A 62 -19.71 16.08 6.75
CA ASN A 62 -20.22 16.51 8.05
C ASN A 62 -19.65 17.87 8.46
N PHE A 63 -18.34 18.09 8.30
CA PHE A 63 -17.70 19.35 8.67
C PHE A 63 -18.10 20.50 7.74
N LYS A 64 -18.36 20.22 6.44
CA LYS A 64 -18.95 21.22 5.54
C LYS A 64 -20.35 21.63 5.96
N THR A 65 -21.14 20.67 6.43
CA THR A 65 -22.49 20.95 6.96
C THR A 65 -22.39 21.80 8.23
N MET A 66 -21.45 21.50 9.13
CA MET A 66 -21.20 22.31 10.33
C MET A 66 -20.75 23.73 9.99
N LEU A 67 -19.90 23.89 8.96
CA LEU A 67 -19.48 25.22 8.50
C LEU A 67 -20.67 26.03 8.00
N LYS A 68 -21.53 25.43 7.19
CA LYS A 68 -22.76 26.10 6.69
C LYS A 68 -23.67 26.53 7.84
N ALA A 69 -23.81 25.68 8.85
CA ALA A 69 -24.61 26.00 10.03
C ALA A 69 -24.02 27.19 10.79
N GLU A 70 -22.68 27.23 10.94
CA GLU A 70 -21.96 28.32 11.60
C GLU A 70 -22.11 29.63 10.82
N GLU A 71 -22.00 29.58 9.49
CA GLU A 71 -22.23 30.74 8.61
C GLU A 71 -23.65 31.30 8.77
N SER A 72 -24.63 30.41 8.90
CA SER A 72 -26.01 30.79 9.14
C SER A 72 -26.18 31.50 10.49
N LEU A 73 -25.56 30.95 11.54
CA LEU A 73 -25.55 31.56 12.88
C LEU A 73 -24.86 32.93 12.83
N PHE A 74 -23.76 33.05 12.11
CA PHE A 74 -23.04 34.33 11.95
C PHE A 74 -23.93 35.39 11.28
N ARG A 75 -24.64 35.01 10.22
CA ARG A 75 -25.60 35.96 9.56
C ARG A 75 -26.71 36.43 10.49
N ASN A 76 -27.09 35.61 11.46
CA ASN A 76 -28.11 35.96 12.46
C ASN A 76 -27.52 36.67 13.68
N GLY A 77 -26.21 36.95 13.69
CA GLY A 77 -25.54 37.61 14.83
C GLY A 77 -25.23 36.69 16.00
N GLU A 78 -25.39 35.39 15.84
CA GLU A 78 -25.23 34.38 16.92
C GLU A 78 -23.87 33.66 16.89
N SER A 79 -22.93 34.06 16.01
CA SER A 79 -21.60 33.47 15.91
C SER A 79 -20.57 34.57 15.70
N SER A 80 -19.30 34.16 15.50
CA SER A 80 -18.18 35.07 15.32
C SER A 80 -17.31 34.63 14.13
N LEU A 81 -16.53 35.56 13.55
CA LEU A 81 -15.57 35.27 12.51
C LEU A 81 -14.52 34.27 12.99
N PHE A 82 -14.17 34.29 14.26
CA PHE A 82 -13.25 33.34 14.86
C PHE A 82 -13.77 31.89 14.69
N LEU A 83 -15.05 31.67 14.99
CA LEU A 83 -15.66 30.33 14.85
C LEU A 83 -15.76 29.91 13.39
N ILE A 84 -16.13 30.82 12.49
CA ILE A 84 -16.18 30.53 11.05
C ILE A 84 -14.79 30.14 10.56
N ASN A 85 -13.75 30.92 10.87
CA ASN A 85 -12.36 30.63 10.48
C ASN A 85 -11.88 29.28 11.02
N SER A 86 -12.27 28.97 12.27
CA SER A 86 -11.95 27.67 12.88
C SER A 86 -12.59 26.52 12.10
N ARG A 87 -13.87 26.66 11.71
CA ARG A 87 -14.59 25.65 10.92
C ARG A 87 -14.00 25.50 9.52
N GLU A 88 -13.68 26.61 8.86
CA GLU A 88 -13.04 26.60 7.54
C GLU A 88 -11.70 25.90 7.57
N ASN A 89 -10.85 26.21 8.56
CA ASN A 89 -9.55 25.58 8.73
C ASN A 89 -9.68 24.07 8.93
N LYS A 90 -10.69 23.63 9.66
CA LYS A 90 -10.94 22.20 9.87
C LYS A 90 -11.36 21.51 8.58
N VAL A 91 -12.20 22.14 7.77
CA VAL A 91 -12.59 21.63 6.44
C VAL A 91 -11.36 21.49 5.55
N LEU A 92 -10.51 22.51 5.49
CA LEU A 92 -9.26 22.47 4.69
C LEU A 92 -8.32 21.38 5.14
N GLU A 93 -8.17 21.18 6.45
CA GLU A 93 -7.34 20.11 7.02
C GLU A 93 -7.83 18.73 6.56
N ILE A 94 -9.14 18.50 6.62
CA ILE A 94 -9.75 17.23 6.21
C ILE A 94 -9.64 17.03 4.70
N GLU A 95 -9.82 18.08 3.90
CA GLU A 95 -9.65 18.02 2.44
C GLU A 95 -8.21 17.62 2.07
N ARG A 96 -7.21 18.20 2.71
CA ARG A 96 -5.79 17.85 2.48
C ARG A 96 -5.54 16.39 2.82
N LYS A 97 -6.05 15.94 3.96
CA LYS A 97 -5.89 14.55 4.40
C LYS A 97 -6.57 13.59 3.43
N LEU A 98 -7.74 13.94 2.94
CA LEU A 98 -8.48 13.13 1.97
C LEU A 98 -7.71 13.01 0.65
N ILE A 99 -7.12 14.09 0.15
CA ILE A 99 -6.28 14.08 -1.06
C ILE A 99 -5.06 13.18 -0.85
N GLU A 100 -4.41 13.28 0.29
CA GLU A 100 -3.26 12.43 0.65
C GLU A 100 -3.65 10.95 0.65
N LEU A 101 -4.76 10.61 1.28
CA LEU A 101 -5.27 9.24 1.37
C LEU A 101 -5.66 8.69 -0.01
N LYS A 102 -6.32 9.48 -0.83
CA LYS A 102 -6.67 9.11 -2.21
C LYS A 102 -5.43 8.86 -3.05
N THR A 103 -4.39 9.68 -2.90
CA THR A 103 -3.12 9.50 -3.60
C THR A 103 -2.48 8.17 -3.22
N LYS A 104 -2.41 7.86 -1.93
CA LYS A 104 -1.89 6.58 -1.43
C LYS A 104 -2.73 5.40 -1.94
N TYR A 105 -4.05 5.54 -1.93
CA TYR A 105 -4.99 4.55 -2.41
C TYR A 105 -4.73 4.18 -3.88
N TYR A 106 -4.62 5.18 -4.76
CA TYR A 106 -4.33 4.94 -6.17
C TYR A 106 -2.95 4.34 -6.39
N LYS A 107 -1.93 4.79 -5.65
CA LYS A 107 -0.58 4.19 -5.69
C LYS A 107 -0.61 2.72 -5.33
N THR A 108 -1.40 2.35 -4.32
CA THR A 108 -1.55 0.96 -3.88
C THR A 108 -2.24 0.11 -4.96
N ILE A 109 -3.25 0.65 -5.63
CA ILE A 109 -3.91 -0.04 -6.76
C ILE A 109 -2.88 -0.34 -7.86
N TYR A 110 -2.07 0.65 -8.25
CA TYR A 110 -1.04 0.44 -9.29
C TYR A 110 0.03 -0.57 -8.82
N ALA A 111 0.44 -0.50 -7.56
CA ALA A 111 1.38 -1.46 -6.99
C ALA A 111 0.82 -2.89 -7.02
N LEU A 112 -0.47 -3.07 -6.72
CA LEU A 112 -1.15 -4.36 -6.81
C LEU A 112 -1.18 -4.88 -8.25
N GLN A 113 -1.56 -4.04 -9.20
CA GLN A 113 -1.60 -4.41 -10.62
C GLN A 113 -0.23 -4.82 -11.13
N TRP A 114 0.80 -4.05 -10.76
CA TRP A 114 2.18 -4.36 -11.15
C TRP A 114 2.65 -5.68 -10.53
N SER A 115 2.39 -5.90 -9.24
CA SER A 115 2.78 -7.12 -8.52
C SER A 115 2.08 -8.36 -9.08
N THR A 116 0.78 -8.27 -9.40
CA THR A 116 0.04 -9.38 -10.02
C THR A 116 0.52 -9.66 -11.45
N GLY A 117 0.96 -8.63 -12.17
CA GLY A 117 1.58 -8.76 -13.49
C GLY A 117 2.89 -9.55 -13.46
N LEU A 118 3.65 -9.48 -12.36
CA LEU A 118 4.91 -10.23 -12.20
C LEU A 118 4.69 -11.73 -12.05
N LEU A 119 3.50 -12.17 -11.63
CA LEU A 119 3.16 -13.59 -11.48
C LEU A 119 2.75 -14.25 -12.80
N LYS A 120 2.48 -13.46 -13.81
CA LYS A 120 2.17 -13.94 -15.15
C LYS A 120 3.46 -14.01 -15.98
#